data_26917416e66e1fd9f0c580a0a811d6dc
#
_entry.id   26917416e66e1fd9f0c580a0a811d6dc
#
_cell.length_a   1.000
_cell.length_b   1.000
_cell.length_c   1.000
_cell.angle_alpha   90.00
_cell.angle_beta   90.00
_cell.angle_gamma   90.00
#
_symmetry.space_group_name_H-M   'P 1'
#
loop_
_entity.id
_entity.type
_entity.pdbx_description
1 polymer ?
#
loop_
_entity_poly.entity_id
_entity_poly.type
_entity_poly.pdbx_seq_one_letter_code
_entity_poly.pdbx_strand_id
1 'polypeptide(L)'
;MLPTGLYEVAVAPLALVLAFLHARRALGGARAAGELLSLTVYGYGLERAAIAAFAAHEYPSSWRVAPGGVPLAVVAVWAAVISAAMAIAVRRGAARPPARAAAAALLALGVDLAMEPVAVRAGLWQWTPPGAWLGVPLGNFVGWAVIVGSYTLGAERWAGSGRLGRETLRRAALAVLSVAALLAVGLLWRGLGAEKMFTPAGAWTAWAGLILGAALAARGTGLRGDPTTLAGRLGTTAGRLPGVVLLLVALPFLGQALLLADRGLILSAAVSFAVLLWAAR
;
A
#
# COMPACT_ATOMS: atom_id res chain seq x y z
N MET A 1 8.93 11.64 -19.23
CA MET A 1 7.80 10.82 -18.73
C MET A 1 8.33 9.49 -18.27
N LEU A 2 7.91 9.02 -17.08
CA LEU A 2 8.16 7.64 -16.66
C LEU A 2 7.41 6.71 -17.61
N PRO A 3 8.08 5.89 -18.41
CA PRO A 3 7.38 4.95 -19.26
C PRO A 3 6.78 3.84 -18.40
N THR A 4 5.53 3.44 -18.65
CA THR A 4 4.89 2.27 -18.04
C THR A 4 5.81 1.06 -18.07
N GLY A 5 6.58 0.88 -19.15
CA GLY A 5 7.57 -0.19 -19.30
C GLY A 5 8.65 -0.23 -18.21
N LEU A 6 9.07 0.90 -17.62
CA LEU A 6 10.00 0.88 -16.48
C LEU A 6 9.37 0.21 -15.26
N TYR A 7 8.10 0.49 -15.02
CA TYR A 7 7.35 -0.14 -13.94
C TYR A 7 7.17 -1.64 -14.18
N GLU A 8 6.79 -2.03 -15.41
CA GLU A 8 6.54 -3.42 -15.76
C GLU A 8 7.79 -4.30 -15.74
N VAL A 9 8.93 -3.77 -16.22
CA VAL A 9 10.14 -4.60 -16.39
C VAL A 9 11.16 -4.47 -15.27
N ALA A 10 11.10 -3.42 -14.47
CA ALA A 10 12.10 -3.17 -13.43
C ALA A 10 11.49 -2.99 -12.03
N VAL A 11 10.69 -1.94 -11.81
CA VAL A 11 10.27 -1.55 -10.45
C VAL A 11 9.42 -2.63 -9.80
N ALA A 12 8.34 -3.07 -10.44
CA ALA A 12 7.41 -4.03 -9.87
C ALA A 12 8.05 -5.43 -9.69
N PRO A 13 8.76 -6.00 -10.68
CA PRO A 13 9.45 -7.27 -10.48
C PRO A 13 10.50 -7.22 -9.38
N LEU A 14 11.32 -6.16 -9.33
CA LEU A 14 12.36 -6.04 -8.31
C LEU A 14 11.76 -5.88 -6.91
N ALA A 15 10.72 -5.06 -6.76
CA ALA A 15 9.99 -4.90 -5.49
C ALA A 15 9.43 -6.25 -5.01
N LEU A 16 8.81 -7.02 -5.92
CA LEU A 16 8.25 -8.33 -5.60
C LEU A 16 9.34 -9.35 -5.21
N VAL A 17 10.47 -9.36 -5.92
CA VAL A 17 11.63 -10.22 -5.59
C VAL A 17 12.18 -9.88 -4.21
N LEU A 18 12.38 -8.60 -3.88
CA LEU A 18 12.88 -8.19 -2.57
C LEU A 18 11.88 -8.53 -1.44
N ALA A 19 10.59 -8.34 -1.67
CA ALA A 19 9.54 -8.75 -0.74
C ALA A 19 9.55 -10.28 -0.54
N PHE A 20 9.71 -11.05 -1.63
CA PHE A 20 9.84 -12.50 -1.57
C PHE A 20 11.06 -12.94 -0.76
N LEU A 21 12.23 -12.34 -0.99
CA LEU A 21 13.46 -12.68 -0.27
C LEU A 21 13.31 -12.41 1.23
N HIS A 22 12.63 -11.34 1.62
CA HIS A 22 12.31 -11.07 3.02
C HIS A 22 11.34 -12.11 3.57
N ALA A 23 10.20 -12.32 2.91
CA ALA A 23 9.19 -13.28 3.34
C ALA A 23 9.73 -14.72 3.38
N ARG A 24 10.63 -15.10 2.45
CA ARG A 24 11.29 -16.42 2.44
C ARG A 24 12.11 -16.66 3.71
N ARG A 25 12.81 -15.64 4.18
CA ARG A 25 13.57 -15.73 5.44
C ARG A 25 12.66 -15.91 6.65
N ALA A 26 11.48 -15.31 6.62
CA ALA A 26 10.52 -15.33 7.71
C ALA A 26 9.64 -16.59 7.72
N LEU A 27 9.24 -17.09 6.55
CA LEU A 27 8.18 -18.09 6.39
C LEU A 27 8.65 -19.38 5.73
N GLY A 28 9.83 -19.39 5.08
CA GLY A 28 10.27 -20.43 4.16
C GLY A 28 9.70 -20.22 2.75
N GLY A 29 10.32 -20.89 1.75
CA GLY A 29 10.07 -20.60 0.32
C GLY A 29 8.61 -20.78 -0.13
N ALA A 30 8.01 -21.93 0.12
CA ALA A 30 6.64 -22.22 -0.33
C ALA A 30 5.58 -21.30 0.31
N ARG A 31 5.73 -21.01 1.62
CA ARG A 31 4.81 -20.09 2.32
C ARG A 31 4.98 -18.66 1.88
N ALA A 32 6.22 -18.22 1.60
CA ALA A 32 6.47 -16.88 1.07
C ALA A 32 5.88 -16.71 -0.33
N ALA A 33 6.06 -17.68 -1.21
CA ALA A 33 5.44 -17.68 -2.53
C ALA A 33 3.90 -17.64 -2.43
N GLY A 34 3.32 -18.47 -1.57
CA GLY A 34 1.88 -18.47 -1.31
C GLY A 34 1.37 -17.16 -0.74
N GLU A 35 2.12 -16.47 0.11
CA GLU A 35 1.77 -15.16 0.65
C GLU A 35 1.74 -14.09 -0.44
N LEU A 36 2.83 -13.95 -1.19
CA LEU A 36 2.90 -12.93 -2.24
C LEU A 36 1.93 -13.21 -3.38
N LEU A 37 1.73 -14.48 -3.76
CA LEU A 37 0.69 -14.83 -4.73
C LEU A 37 -0.71 -14.45 -4.22
N SER A 38 -1.01 -14.73 -2.95
CA SER A 38 -2.30 -14.35 -2.35
C SER A 38 -2.49 -12.83 -2.33
N LEU A 39 -1.45 -12.07 -1.99
CA LEU A 39 -1.48 -10.61 -2.05
C LEU A 39 -1.61 -10.07 -3.47
N THR A 40 -0.99 -10.72 -4.45
CA THR A 40 -1.13 -10.38 -5.87
C THR A 40 -2.56 -10.61 -6.35
N VAL A 41 -3.14 -11.77 -6.05
CA VAL A 41 -4.55 -12.07 -6.38
C VAL A 41 -5.51 -11.11 -5.65
N TYR A 42 -5.21 -10.80 -4.40
CA TYR A 42 -5.94 -9.81 -3.62
C TYR A 42 -5.89 -8.42 -4.27
N GLY A 43 -4.69 -7.93 -4.62
CA GLY A 43 -4.53 -6.65 -5.30
C GLY A 43 -5.28 -6.57 -6.63
N TYR A 44 -5.28 -7.67 -7.42
CA TYR A 44 -6.06 -7.73 -8.65
C TYR A 44 -7.58 -7.66 -8.37
N GLY A 45 -8.06 -8.44 -7.43
CA GLY A 45 -9.48 -8.45 -7.05
C GLY A 45 -9.96 -7.12 -6.49
N LEU A 46 -9.12 -6.47 -5.71
CA LEU A 46 -9.32 -5.14 -5.15
C LEU A 46 -9.47 -4.07 -6.25
N GLU A 47 -8.53 -4.00 -7.20
CA GLU A 47 -8.57 -3.07 -8.32
C GLU A 47 -9.82 -3.29 -9.17
N ARG A 48 -10.13 -4.54 -9.51
CA ARG A 48 -11.33 -4.90 -10.26
C ARG A 48 -12.61 -4.50 -9.52
N ALA A 49 -12.67 -4.74 -8.21
CA ALA A 49 -13.81 -4.38 -7.38
C ALA A 49 -13.99 -2.85 -7.28
N ALA A 50 -12.89 -2.12 -7.09
CA ALA A 50 -12.92 -0.66 -7.01
C ALA A 50 -13.35 -0.03 -8.34
N ILE A 51 -12.80 -0.48 -9.47
CA ILE A 51 -13.19 0.00 -10.80
C ILE A 51 -14.69 -0.32 -11.08
N ALA A 52 -15.12 -1.55 -10.78
CA ALA A 52 -16.51 -1.96 -11.03
C ALA A 52 -17.52 -1.21 -10.14
N ALA A 53 -17.17 -0.96 -8.87
CA ALA A 53 -18.08 -0.32 -7.92
C ALA A 53 -18.12 1.21 -8.04
N PHE A 54 -16.98 1.82 -8.36
CA PHE A 54 -16.84 3.27 -8.29
C PHE A 54 -16.61 3.94 -9.64
N ALA A 55 -16.08 3.22 -10.63
CA ALA A 55 -15.72 3.73 -11.98
C ALA A 55 -14.92 5.05 -11.91
N ALA A 56 -14.10 5.19 -10.85
CA ALA A 56 -13.48 6.45 -10.50
C ALA A 56 -12.07 6.61 -11.09
N HIS A 57 -11.45 5.54 -11.54
CA HIS A 57 -10.14 5.57 -12.19
C HIS A 57 -10.05 4.56 -13.33
N GLU A 58 -9.13 4.83 -14.24
CA GLU A 58 -8.84 3.98 -15.38
C GLU A 58 -7.34 3.99 -15.71
N TYR A 59 -6.88 2.90 -16.31
CA TYR A 59 -5.51 2.73 -16.77
C TYR A 59 -5.45 2.88 -18.29
N PRO A 60 -4.51 3.67 -18.83
CA PRO A 60 -4.35 3.83 -20.27
C PRO A 60 -3.82 2.55 -20.92
N SER A 61 -4.04 2.43 -22.23
CA SER A 61 -3.60 1.28 -23.05
C SER A 61 -2.07 1.14 -23.20
N SER A 62 -1.30 2.06 -22.63
CA SER A 62 0.18 1.99 -22.62
C SER A 62 0.75 0.89 -21.74
N TRP A 63 -0.04 0.32 -20.83
CA TRP A 63 0.34 -0.85 -20.04
C TRP A 63 0.27 -2.11 -20.90
N ARG A 64 1.42 -2.82 -21.01
CA ARG A 64 1.54 -3.99 -21.89
C ARG A 64 0.81 -5.22 -21.36
N VAL A 65 0.83 -5.40 -20.04
CA VAL A 65 0.24 -6.55 -19.37
C VAL A 65 -0.83 -6.09 -18.40
N ALA A 66 -2.05 -5.89 -18.92
CA ALA A 66 -3.19 -5.36 -18.17
C ALA A 66 -4.47 -6.20 -18.39
N PRO A 67 -4.53 -7.45 -17.91
CA PRO A 67 -5.72 -8.28 -18.06
C PRO A 67 -6.93 -7.61 -17.40
N GLY A 68 -8.04 -7.54 -18.14
CA GLY A 68 -9.25 -6.87 -17.67
C GLY A 68 -9.07 -5.38 -17.37
N GLY A 69 -8.05 -4.72 -17.94
CA GLY A 69 -7.76 -3.31 -17.74
C GLY A 69 -6.96 -2.99 -16.46
N VAL A 70 -6.49 -3.99 -15.73
CA VAL A 70 -5.67 -3.79 -14.51
C VAL A 70 -4.22 -4.20 -14.78
N PRO A 71 -3.24 -3.29 -14.69
CA PRO A 71 -1.84 -3.62 -14.93
C PRO A 71 -1.28 -4.57 -13.88
N LEU A 72 -0.65 -5.67 -14.30
CA LEU A 72 -0.03 -6.62 -13.36
C LEU A 72 1.11 -6.00 -12.56
N ALA A 73 1.79 -5.00 -13.10
CA ALA A 73 2.81 -4.24 -12.37
C ALA A 73 2.23 -3.52 -11.14
N VAL A 74 1.05 -2.90 -11.26
CA VAL A 74 0.34 -2.26 -10.14
C VAL A 74 -0.02 -3.30 -9.08
N VAL A 75 -0.53 -4.45 -9.50
CA VAL A 75 -0.90 -5.56 -8.61
C VAL A 75 0.31 -6.13 -7.86
N ALA A 76 1.45 -6.27 -8.54
CA ALA A 76 2.70 -6.70 -7.93
C ALA A 76 3.22 -5.69 -6.89
N VAL A 77 3.08 -4.40 -7.18
CA VAL A 77 3.42 -3.32 -6.23
C VAL A 77 2.53 -3.38 -5.00
N TRP A 78 1.21 -3.62 -5.13
CA TRP A 78 0.32 -3.85 -4.00
C TRP A 78 0.83 -4.96 -3.08
N ALA A 79 1.18 -6.11 -3.64
CA ALA A 79 1.69 -7.24 -2.86
C ALA A 79 2.98 -6.90 -2.12
N ALA A 80 3.93 -6.24 -2.79
CA ALA A 80 5.20 -5.85 -2.21
C ALA A 80 5.03 -4.80 -1.11
N VAL A 81 4.21 -3.76 -1.34
CA VAL A 81 3.97 -2.66 -0.37
C VAL A 81 3.26 -3.17 0.88
N ILE A 82 2.18 -3.96 0.73
CA ILE A 82 1.45 -4.50 1.88
C ILE A 82 2.38 -5.37 2.75
N SER A 83 3.11 -6.30 2.13
CA SER A 83 4.05 -7.18 2.84
C SER A 83 5.13 -6.39 3.57
N ALA A 84 5.73 -5.39 2.91
CA ALA A 84 6.79 -4.57 3.49
C ALA A 84 6.30 -3.65 4.61
N ALA A 85 5.17 -2.97 4.41
CA ALA A 85 4.57 -2.08 5.39
C ALA A 85 4.18 -2.83 6.67
N MET A 86 3.56 -4.01 6.53
CA MET A 86 3.23 -4.89 7.64
C MET A 86 4.48 -5.33 8.42
N ALA A 87 5.53 -5.77 7.73
CA ALA A 87 6.77 -6.18 8.36
C ALA A 87 7.44 -5.05 9.15
N ILE A 88 7.47 -3.84 8.61
CA ILE A 88 8.05 -2.67 9.29
C ILE A 88 7.20 -2.27 10.50
N ALA A 89 5.88 -2.21 10.37
CA ALA A 89 4.98 -1.80 11.44
C ALA A 89 5.11 -2.72 12.66
N VAL A 90 5.21 -4.04 12.44
CA VAL A 90 5.41 -5.02 13.52
C VAL A 90 6.80 -4.91 14.13
N ARG A 91 7.84 -4.75 13.31
CA ARG A 91 9.23 -4.59 13.78
C ARG A 91 9.40 -3.36 14.65
N ARG A 92 8.73 -2.25 14.30
CA ARG A 92 8.76 -1.00 15.06
C ARG A 92 8.04 -1.07 16.40
N GLY A 93 7.32 -2.16 16.68
CA GLY A 93 6.81 -2.46 18.00
C GLY A 93 5.65 -1.60 18.47
N ALA A 94 4.74 -1.21 17.57
CA ALA A 94 3.47 -0.64 18.01
C ALA A 94 2.75 -1.63 18.95
N ALA A 95 2.29 -1.15 20.13
CA ALA A 95 1.95 -1.99 21.28
C ALA A 95 0.82 -2.99 21.04
N ARG A 96 -0.12 -2.68 20.13
CA ARG A 96 -1.35 -3.46 19.94
C ARG A 96 -1.60 -3.73 18.45
N PRO A 97 -2.27 -4.84 18.08
CA PRO A 97 -2.61 -5.14 16.70
C PRO A 97 -3.26 -3.98 15.93
N PRO A 98 -4.25 -3.23 16.47
CA PRO A 98 -4.79 -2.06 15.77
C PRO A 98 -3.76 -0.95 15.52
N ALA A 99 -2.84 -0.71 16.45
CA ALA A 99 -1.79 0.30 16.28
C ALA A 99 -0.78 -0.13 15.19
N ARG A 100 -0.45 -1.43 15.11
CA ARG A 100 0.39 -1.98 14.02
C ARG A 100 -0.31 -1.89 12.67
N ALA A 101 -1.62 -2.20 12.63
CA ALA A 101 -2.42 -2.05 11.44
C ALA A 101 -2.46 -0.59 10.96
N ALA A 102 -2.66 0.37 11.87
CA ALA A 102 -2.60 1.79 11.57
C ALA A 102 -1.21 2.19 11.07
N ALA A 103 -0.12 1.75 11.72
CA ALA A 103 1.24 2.04 11.29
C ALA A 103 1.54 1.48 9.89
N ALA A 104 1.10 0.26 9.57
CA ALA A 104 1.23 -0.31 8.23
C ALA A 104 0.46 0.48 7.18
N ALA A 105 -0.79 0.86 7.49
CA ALA A 105 -1.60 1.72 6.62
C ALA A 105 -0.90 3.04 6.31
N LEU A 106 -0.28 3.65 7.31
CA LEU A 106 0.41 4.93 7.18
C LEU A 106 1.72 4.83 6.39
N LEU A 107 2.44 3.73 6.51
CA LEU A 107 3.61 3.46 5.66
C LEU A 107 3.21 3.30 4.20
N ALA A 108 2.12 2.58 3.93
CA ALA A 108 1.59 2.43 2.58
C ALA A 108 1.07 3.76 2.01
N LEU A 109 0.39 4.57 2.83
CA LEU A 109 0.00 5.94 2.47
C LEU A 109 1.22 6.82 2.17
N GLY A 110 2.34 6.63 2.87
CA GLY A 110 3.59 7.32 2.54
C GLY A 110 4.10 7.00 1.14
N VAL A 111 3.92 5.75 0.66
CA VAL A 111 4.21 5.38 -0.73
C VAL A 111 3.20 6.03 -1.67
N ASP A 112 1.93 5.93 -1.37
CA ASP A 112 0.81 6.42 -2.17
C ASP A 112 0.90 7.93 -2.42
N LEU A 113 1.25 8.72 -1.40
CA LEU A 113 1.49 10.15 -1.52
C LEU A 113 2.61 10.55 -2.45
N ALA A 114 3.67 9.76 -2.49
CA ALA A 114 4.73 10.00 -3.45
C ALA A 114 4.29 9.62 -4.86
N MET A 115 3.48 8.56 -4.95
CA MET A 115 3.14 7.88 -6.20
C MET A 115 1.95 8.51 -6.91
N GLU A 116 0.79 8.58 -6.26
CA GLU A 116 -0.49 8.92 -6.90
C GLU A 116 -0.48 10.26 -7.66
N PRO A 117 -0.12 11.39 -7.02
CA PRO A 117 -0.18 12.67 -7.73
C PRO A 117 0.76 12.73 -8.93
N VAL A 118 1.93 12.09 -8.80
CA VAL A 118 2.94 12.05 -9.87
C VAL A 118 2.48 11.12 -10.99
N ALA A 119 1.91 9.98 -10.66
CA ALA A 119 1.41 9.01 -11.62
C ALA A 119 0.26 9.59 -12.46
N VAL A 120 -0.69 10.27 -11.82
CA VAL A 120 -1.78 10.99 -12.51
C VAL A 120 -1.21 12.05 -13.46
N ARG A 121 -0.27 12.87 -12.99
CA ARG A 121 0.36 13.90 -13.83
C ARG A 121 1.21 13.31 -14.96
N ALA A 122 1.80 12.14 -14.76
CA ALA A 122 2.56 11.42 -15.77
C ALA A 122 1.67 10.59 -16.73
N GLY A 123 0.36 10.50 -16.49
CA GLY A 123 -0.58 9.76 -17.32
C GLY A 123 -0.47 8.24 -17.18
N LEU A 124 -0.01 7.75 -16.01
CA LEU A 124 0.02 6.31 -15.72
C LEU A 124 -1.38 5.76 -15.42
N TRP A 125 -2.24 6.59 -14.85
CA TRP A 125 -3.69 6.40 -14.70
C TRP A 125 -4.35 7.76 -14.51
N GLN A 126 -5.67 7.78 -14.54
CA GLN A 126 -6.44 9.01 -14.33
C GLN A 126 -7.65 8.77 -13.46
N TRP A 127 -8.04 9.82 -12.72
CA TRP A 127 -9.23 9.86 -11.88
C TRP A 127 -10.33 10.69 -12.56
N THR A 128 -11.56 10.20 -12.51
CA THR A 128 -12.73 10.91 -13.06
C THR A 128 -13.86 10.94 -12.03
N PRO A 129 -14.22 12.14 -11.50
CA PRO A 129 -13.56 13.42 -11.72
C PRO A 129 -12.19 13.50 -11.00
N PRO A 130 -11.31 14.45 -11.40
CA PRO A 130 -10.07 14.71 -10.66
C PRO A 130 -10.37 15.13 -9.22
N GLY A 131 -9.57 14.62 -8.27
CA GLY A 131 -9.73 14.93 -6.87
C GLY A 131 -9.05 16.22 -6.40
N ALA A 132 -9.35 16.63 -5.18
CA ALA A 132 -8.86 17.88 -4.57
C ALA A 132 -7.35 17.88 -4.26
N TRP A 133 -6.74 16.70 -4.08
CA TRP A 133 -5.31 16.59 -3.78
C TRP A 133 -4.49 16.36 -5.05
N LEU A 134 -3.99 17.42 -5.67
CA LEU A 134 -3.15 17.33 -6.87
C LEU A 134 -3.74 16.41 -7.97
N GLY A 135 -5.07 16.38 -8.09
CA GLY A 135 -5.81 15.55 -9.02
C GLY A 135 -6.24 14.18 -8.48
N VAL A 136 -5.86 13.82 -7.27
CA VAL A 136 -6.20 12.54 -6.61
C VAL A 136 -7.37 12.73 -5.65
N PRO A 137 -8.42 11.89 -5.70
CA PRO A 137 -9.50 11.90 -4.72
C PRO A 137 -9.01 11.51 -3.32
N LEU A 138 -9.50 12.18 -2.27
CA LEU A 138 -9.16 11.82 -0.90
C LEU A 138 -9.67 10.43 -0.52
N GLY A 139 -10.77 10.00 -1.13
CA GLY A 139 -11.29 8.65 -0.99
C GLY A 139 -10.29 7.56 -1.39
N ASN A 140 -9.35 7.83 -2.32
CA ASN A 140 -8.26 6.91 -2.65
C ASN A 140 -7.38 6.62 -1.42
N PHE A 141 -6.94 7.67 -0.73
CA PHE A 141 -6.09 7.53 0.47
C PHE A 141 -6.81 6.82 1.61
N VAL A 142 -8.12 7.07 1.79
CA VAL A 142 -8.95 6.31 2.73
C VAL A 142 -8.99 4.85 2.31
N GLY A 143 -9.16 4.56 1.03
CA GLY A 143 -9.11 3.21 0.46
C GLY A 143 -7.81 2.49 0.81
N TRP A 144 -6.66 3.13 0.56
CA TRP A 144 -5.34 2.59 0.92
C TRP A 144 -5.22 2.25 2.41
N ALA A 145 -5.70 3.16 3.27
CA ALA A 145 -5.67 2.93 4.72
C ALA A 145 -6.54 1.73 5.13
N VAL A 146 -7.74 1.61 4.56
CA VAL A 146 -8.65 0.48 4.82
C VAL A 146 -8.06 -0.84 4.35
N ILE A 147 -7.51 -0.87 3.12
CA ILE A 147 -6.92 -2.07 2.51
C ILE A 147 -5.78 -2.60 3.35
N VAL A 148 -4.76 -1.78 3.58
CA VAL A 148 -3.54 -2.20 4.28
C VAL A 148 -3.81 -2.41 5.76
N GLY A 149 -4.64 -1.56 6.38
CA GLY A 149 -4.99 -1.67 7.79
C GLY A 149 -5.79 -2.93 8.10
N SER A 150 -6.85 -3.23 7.32
CA SER A 150 -7.68 -4.42 7.54
C SER A 150 -6.92 -5.72 7.28
N TYR A 151 -6.10 -5.77 6.21
CA TYR A 151 -5.27 -6.93 5.94
C TYR A 151 -4.25 -7.16 7.07
N THR A 152 -3.55 -6.12 7.51
CA THR A 152 -2.58 -6.22 8.62
C THR A 152 -3.24 -6.66 9.91
N LEU A 153 -4.40 -6.10 10.25
CA LEU A 153 -5.15 -6.47 11.46
C LEU A 153 -5.57 -7.95 11.45
N GLY A 154 -6.02 -8.46 10.31
CA GLY A 154 -6.35 -9.86 10.15
C GLY A 154 -5.11 -10.75 10.23
N ALA A 155 -4.01 -10.36 9.59
CA ALA A 155 -2.74 -11.08 9.61
C ALA A 155 -2.13 -11.14 11.04
N GLU A 156 -2.39 -10.13 11.89
CA GLU A 156 -2.01 -10.10 13.30
C GLU A 156 -2.84 -11.05 14.18
N ARG A 157 -4.09 -11.26 13.83
CA ARG A 157 -5.01 -12.10 14.61
C ARG A 157 -4.97 -13.57 14.24
N TRP A 158 -4.49 -13.90 13.04
CA TRP A 158 -4.47 -15.28 12.58
C TRP A 158 -3.12 -15.94 12.78
N ALA A 159 -3.04 -16.79 13.81
CA ALA A 159 -1.90 -17.67 14.02
C ALA A 159 -1.76 -18.66 12.85
N GLY A 160 -0.53 -18.93 12.44
CA GLY A 160 -0.23 -19.96 11.44
C GLY A 160 -0.72 -21.33 11.90
N SER A 161 -1.46 -22.05 11.05
CA SER A 161 -2.03 -23.36 11.41
C SER A 161 -1.10 -24.54 11.11
N GLY A 162 0.06 -24.29 10.54
CA GLY A 162 1.01 -25.31 10.11
C GLY A 162 0.61 -26.09 8.85
N ARG A 163 -0.68 -26.11 8.48
CA ARG A 163 -1.19 -26.78 7.27
C ARG A 163 -1.39 -25.76 6.14
N LEU A 164 -0.68 -25.97 5.01
CA LEU A 164 -0.67 -25.04 3.87
C LEU A 164 -2.08 -24.72 3.34
N GLY A 165 -2.94 -25.72 3.19
CA GLY A 165 -4.32 -25.52 2.71
C GLY A 165 -5.16 -24.64 3.64
N ARG A 166 -5.03 -24.78 4.96
CA ARG A 166 -5.74 -23.93 5.92
C ARG A 166 -5.19 -22.50 5.92
N GLU A 167 -3.89 -22.32 5.74
CA GLU A 167 -3.28 -21.01 5.59
C GLU A 167 -3.78 -20.31 4.31
N THR A 168 -3.87 -21.02 3.20
CA THR A 168 -4.40 -20.48 1.94
C THR A 168 -5.86 -20.04 2.09
N LEU A 169 -6.71 -20.86 2.71
CA LEU A 169 -8.12 -20.52 2.96
C LEU A 169 -8.25 -19.26 3.84
N ARG A 170 -7.43 -19.14 4.87
CA ARG A 170 -7.40 -17.96 5.73
C ARG A 170 -6.98 -16.68 4.99
N ARG A 171 -5.98 -16.79 4.12
CA ARG A 171 -5.56 -15.66 3.27
C ARG A 171 -6.66 -15.23 2.31
N ALA A 172 -7.35 -16.18 1.70
CA ALA A 172 -8.48 -15.90 0.83
C ALA A 172 -9.62 -15.21 1.60
N ALA A 173 -9.97 -15.70 2.79
CA ALA A 173 -10.98 -15.07 3.64
C ALA A 173 -10.57 -13.66 4.07
N LEU A 174 -9.29 -13.44 4.42
CA LEU A 174 -8.77 -12.12 4.76
C LEU A 174 -8.85 -11.15 3.59
N ALA A 175 -8.48 -11.60 2.39
CA ALA A 175 -8.60 -10.83 1.17
C ALA A 175 -10.06 -10.40 0.90
N VAL A 176 -11.01 -11.35 0.98
CA VAL A 176 -12.45 -11.06 0.80
C VAL A 176 -12.96 -10.06 1.84
N LEU A 177 -12.61 -10.24 3.11
CA LEU A 177 -13.03 -9.33 4.19
C LEU A 177 -12.45 -7.91 3.98
N SER A 178 -11.21 -7.80 3.53
CA SER A 178 -10.58 -6.52 3.26
C SER A 178 -11.18 -5.81 2.05
N VAL A 179 -11.53 -6.54 0.99
CA VAL A 179 -12.27 -5.98 -0.16
C VAL A 179 -13.67 -5.54 0.28
N ALA A 180 -14.37 -6.34 1.08
CA ALA A 180 -15.69 -5.96 1.61
C ALA A 180 -15.61 -4.69 2.47
N ALA A 181 -14.58 -4.56 3.31
CA ALA A 181 -14.33 -3.35 4.10
C ALA A 181 -14.07 -2.12 3.21
N LEU A 182 -13.26 -2.28 2.15
CA LEU A 182 -13.04 -1.21 1.17
C LEU A 182 -14.35 -0.76 0.52
N LEU A 183 -15.13 -1.71 0.02
CA LEU A 183 -16.40 -1.41 -0.65
C LEU A 183 -17.39 -0.73 0.32
N ALA A 184 -17.51 -1.22 1.55
CA ALA A 184 -18.38 -0.63 2.56
C ALA A 184 -17.98 0.81 2.90
N VAL A 185 -16.68 1.06 3.16
CA VAL A 185 -16.17 2.40 3.47
C VAL A 185 -16.29 3.31 2.25
N GLY A 186 -15.96 2.82 1.05
CA GLY A 186 -16.06 3.60 -0.18
C GLY A 186 -17.50 3.99 -0.53
N LEU A 187 -18.47 3.09 -0.35
CA LEU A 187 -19.89 3.39 -0.53
C LEU A 187 -20.39 4.40 0.51
N LEU A 188 -19.97 4.28 1.77
CA LEU A 188 -20.28 5.25 2.81
C LEU A 188 -19.66 6.62 2.48
N TRP A 189 -18.40 6.66 2.10
CA TRP A 189 -17.69 7.89 1.67
C TRP A 189 -18.45 8.60 0.54
N ARG A 190 -18.86 7.84 -0.47
CA ARG A 190 -19.62 8.35 -1.62
C ARG A 190 -21.03 8.80 -1.20
N GLY A 191 -21.73 8.00 -0.37
CA GLY A 191 -23.09 8.30 0.10
C GLY A 191 -23.17 9.57 0.96
N LEU A 192 -22.13 9.82 1.76
CA LEU A 192 -21.98 11.05 2.53
C LEU A 192 -21.54 12.25 1.71
N GLY A 193 -21.16 12.07 0.44
CA GLY A 193 -20.56 13.12 -0.37
C GLY A 193 -19.24 13.66 0.20
N ALA A 194 -18.53 12.83 0.97
CA ALA A 194 -17.35 13.24 1.76
C ALA A 194 -16.26 13.88 0.90
N GLU A 195 -16.08 13.44 -0.36
CA GLU A 195 -15.11 14.05 -1.28
C GLU A 195 -15.37 15.55 -1.50
N LYS A 196 -16.63 15.96 -1.52
CA LYS A 196 -17.04 17.36 -1.75
C LYS A 196 -16.81 18.25 -0.51
N MET A 197 -16.56 17.68 0.66
CA MET A 197 -16.30 18.41 1.89
C MET A 197 -14.89 18.98 1.94
N PHE A 198 -13.99 18.50 1.08
CA PHE A 198 -12.58 18.88 1.11
C PHE A 198 -12.25 19.89 0.01
N THR A 199 -11.79 21.06 0.44
CA THR A 199 -11.07 21.99 -0.44
C THR A 199 -9.60 21.52 -0.59
N PRO A 200 -8.85 22.02 -1.59
CA PRO A 200 -7.42 21.74 -1.69
C PRO A 200 -6.64 22.07 -0.40
N ALA A 201 -6.96 23.18 0.27
CA ALA A 201 -6.35 23.55 1.54
C ALA A 201 -6.72 22.58 2.67
N GLY A 202 -8.00 22.15 2.75
CA GLY A 202 -8.48 21.15 3.70
C GLY A 202 -7.83 19.79 3.47
N ALA A 203 -7.54 19.42 2.21
CA ALA A 203 -6.81 18.21 1.87
C ALA A 203 -5.36 18.24 2.43
N TRP A 204 -4.65 19.36 2.32
CA TRP A 204 -3.32 19.54 2.92
C TRP A 204 -3.36 19.43 4.45
N THR A 205 -4.38 19.99 5.09
CA THR A 205 -4.57 19.90 6.55
C THR A 205 -4.85 18.46 7.01
N ALA A 206 -5.75 17.75 6.30
CA ALA A 206 -6.03 16.35 6.55
C ALA A 206 -4.75 15.49 6.42
N TRP A 207 -3.95 15.81 5.43
CA TRP A 207 -2.65 15.19 5.19
C TRP A 207 -1.66 15.39 6.34
N ALA A 208 -1.46 16.62 6.76
CA ALA A 208 -0.59 16.92 7.90
C ALA A 208 -1.07 16.15 9.16
N GLY A 209 -2.38 16.08 9.38
CA GLY A 209 -2.99 15.32 10.46
C GLY A 209 -2.73 13.82 10.37
N LEU A 210 -2.84 13.24 9.17
CA LEU A 210 -2.52 11.82 8.93
C LEU A 210 -1.05 11.50 9.19
N ILE A 211 -0.13 12.31 8.65
CA ILE A 211 1.32 12.15 8.87
C ILE A 211 1.66 12.27 10.35
N LEU A 212 1.12 13.26 11.05
CA LEU A 212 1.33 13.44 12.47
C LEU A 212 0.76 12.26 13.27
N GLY A 213 -0.46 11.82 12.98
CA GLY A 213 -1.08 10.64 13.59
C GLY A 213 -0.25 9.39 13.38
N ALA A 214 0.33 9.25 12.18
CA ALA A 214 1.28 8.19 11.83
C ALA A 214 2.52 8.22 12.71
N ALA A 215 3.14 9.38 12.78
CA ALA A 215 4.37 9.55 13.57
C ALA A 215 4.12 9.27 15.05
N LEU A 216 2.96 9.68 15.57
CA LEU A 216 2.55 9.39 16.96
C LEU A 216 2.24 7.90 17.17
N ALA A 217 1.52 7.25 16.26
CA ALA A 217 1.24 5.82 16.33
C ALA A 217 2.51 4.96 16.19
N ALA A 218 3.50 5.43 15.43
CA ALA A 218 4.79 4.77 15.26
C ALA A 218 5.75 4.94 16.47
N ARG A 219 5.42 5.80 17.42
CA ARG A 219 6.12 5.87 18.72
C ARG A 219 5.72 4.64 19.57
N GLY A 220 6.23 3.49 19.16
CA GLY A 220 5.86 2.22 19.74
C GLY A 220 6.42 2.01 21.16
N THR A 221 5.76 1.16 21.92
CA THR A 221 6.11 0.76 23.30
C THR A 221 7.16 -0.34 23.36
N GLY A 222 7.82 -0.67 22.25
CA GLY A 222 8.88 -1.70 22.22
C GLY A 222 8.39 -3.16 22.30
N LEU A 223 7.07 -3.40 22.34
CA LEU A 223 6.52 -4.77 22.34
C LEU A 223 6.66 -5.39 20.95
N ARG A 224 7.36 -6.51 20.87
CA ARG A 224 7.51 -7.29 19.62
C ARG A 224 6.17 -7.93 19.24
N GLY A 225 5.94 -8.07 17.93
CA GLY A 225 4.80 -8.82 17.41
C GLY A 225 4.82 -10.29 17.84
N ASP A 226 3.65 -10.91 17.93
CA ASP A 226 3.54 -12.33 18.25
C ASP A 226 4.11 -13.18 17.08
N PRO A 227 5.22 -13.93 17.30
CA PRO A 227 5.87 -14.71 16.24
C PRO A 227 5.02 -15.88 15.73
N THR A 228 3.91 -16.18 16.36
CA THR A 228 2.99 -17.22 15.89
C THR A 228 2.08 -16.73 14.76
N THR A 229 1.86 -15.43 14.64
CA THR A 229 1.06 -14.81 13.57
C THR A 229 1.87 -14.60 12.29
N LEU A 230 1.18 -14.42 11.16
CA LEU A 230 1.81 -14.09 9.89
C LEU A 230 2.59 -12.76 9.96
N ALA A 231 1.93 -11.71 10.44
CA ALA A 231 2.53 -10.40 10.55
C ALA A 231 3.71 -10.40 11.55
N GLY A 232 3.56 -11.10 12.68
CA GLY A 232 4.62 -11.25 13.66
C GLY A 232 5.88 -11.92 13.11
N ARG A 233 5.73 -13.00 12.34
CA ARG A 233 6.85 -13.68 11.67
C ARG A 233 7.57 -12.79 10.68
N LEU A 234 6.84 -12.05 9.86
CA LEU A 234 7.44 -11.10 8.92
C LEU A 234 8.19 -9.97 9.63
N GLY A 235 7.62 -9.42 10.71
CA GLY A 235 8.21 -8.31 11.45
C GLY A 235 9.40 -8.68 12.34
N THR A 236 9.45 -9.88 12.89
CA THR A 236 10.56 -10.35 13.73
C THR A 236 11.80 -10.76 12.92
N THR A 237 11.64 -10.98 11.61
CA THR A 237 12.77 -11.30 10.73
C THR A 237 13.66 -10.08 10.55
N ALA A 238 14.93 -10.22 10.95
CA ALA A 238 15.91 -9.14 10.81
C ALA A 238 16.19 -8.79 9.36
N GLY A 239 16.35 -7.51 9.07
CA GLY A 239 16.78 -7.03 7.76
C GLY A 239 16.13 -5.72 7.31
N ARG A 240 16.79 -5.08 6.35
CA ARG A 240 16.38 -3.79 5.78
C ARG A 240 15.52 -3.93 4.51
N LEU A 241 15.33 -5.14 3.99
CA LEU A 241 14.63 -5.39 2.73
C LEU A 241 13.22 -4.75 2.66
N PRO A 242 12.37 -4.82 3.71
CA PRO A 242 11.07 -4.16 3.64
C PRO A 242 11.16 -2.65 3.41
N GLY A 243 12.11 -1.97 4.07
CA GLY A 243 12.36 -0.55 3.84
C GLY A 243 12.85 -0.25 2.42
N VAL A 244 13.75 -1.08 1.90
CA VAL A 244 14.23 -0.97 0.52
C VAL A 244 13.09 -1.14 -0.48
N VAL A 245 12.12 -2.05 -0.24
CA VAL A 245 10.94 -2.23 -1.09
C VAL A 245 10.13 -0.94 -1.18
N LEU A 246 9.79 -0.32 -0.04
CA LEU A 246 9.00 0.92 -0.05
C LEU A 246 9.74 2.07 -0.74
N LEU A 247 11.04 2.20 -0.49
CA LEU A 247 11.87 3.23 -1.13
C LEU A 247 12.02 3.00 -2.64
N LEU A 248 12.20 1.75 -3.07
CA LEU A 248 12.28 1.39 -4.49
C LEU A 248 11.00 1.75 -5.24
N VAL A 249 9.83 1.52 -4.64
CA VAL A 249 8.56 1.87 -5.26
C VAL A 249 8.37 3.39 -5.32
N ALA A 250 8.77 4.13 -4.28
CA ALA A 250 8.58 5.58 -4.20
C ALA A 250 9.63 6.39 -5.02
N LEU A 251 10.85 5.89 -5.15
CA LEU A 251 11.97 6.63 -5.75
C LEU A 251 11.72 7.10 -7.19
N PRO A 252 11.18 6.30 -8.12
CA PRO A 252 10.92 6.75 -9.49
C PRO A 252 9.94 7.93 -9.54
N PHE A 253 8.98 7.99 -8.62
CA PHE A 253 8.02 9.10 -8.55
C PHE A 253 8.67 10.37 -8.03
N LEU A 254 9.58 10.30 -7.05
CA LEU A 254 10.37 11.45 -6.63
C LEU A 254 11.19 12.00 -7.80
N GLY A 255 11.87 11.13 -8.55
CA GLY A 255 12.61 11.53 -9.75
C GLY A 255 11.72 12.19 -10.80
N GLN A 256 10.53 11.63 -11.05
CA GLN A 256 9.57 12.19 -11.99
C GLN A 256 8.99 13.53 -11.51
N ALA A 257 8.71 13.70 -10.21
CA ALA A 257 8.26 14.96 -9.65
C ALA A 257 9.27 16.09 -9.90
N LEU A 258 10.57 15.79 -9.73
CA LEU A 258 11.65 16.72 -10.03
C LEU A 258 11.70 17.09 -11.51
N LEU A 259 11.52 16.11 -12.42
CA LEU A 259 11.50 16.34 -13.86
C LEU A 259 10.28 17.18 -14.31
N LEU A 260 9.13 17.01 -13.65
CA LEU A 260 7.95 17.82 -13.92
C LEU A 260 8.04 19.26 -13.38
N ALA A 261 9.01 19.52 -12.51
CA ALA A 261 9.26 20.83 -11.90
C ALA A 261 8.03 21.44 -11.18
N ASP A 262 7.07 20.59 -10.75
CA ASP A 262 5.88 21.01 -10.03
C ASP A 262 6.17 21.02 -8.52
N ARG A 263 6.09 22.20 -7.88
CA ARG A 263 6.42 22.37 -6.46
C ARG A 263 5.54 21.52 -5.53
N GLY A 264 4.26 21.36 -5.85
CA GLY A 264 3.32 20.54 -5.06
C GLY A 264 3.70 19.06 -5.10
N LEU A 265 4.02 18.54 -6.30
CA LEU A 265 4.45 17.16 -6.49
C LEU A 265 5.80 16.90 -5.81
N ILE A 266 6.75 17.83 -5.94
CA ILE A 266 8.08 17.70 -5.30
C ILE A 266 7.92 17.66 -3.77
N LEU A 267 7.12 18.55 -3.20
CA LEU A 267 6.89 18.58 -1.76
C LEU A 267 6.23 17.30 -1.26
N SER A 268 5.16 16.82 -1.94
CA SER A 268 4.47 15.58 -1.58
C SER A 268 5.43 14.39 -1.63
N ALA A 269 6.16 14.23 -2.73
CA ALA A 269 7.09 13.12 -2.91
C ALA A 269 8.27 13.18 -1.93
N ALA A 270 8.85 14.35 -1.68
CA ALA A 270 9.99 14.52 -0.79
C ALA A 270 9.64 14.24 0.67
N VAL A 271 8.49 14.75 1.15
CA VAL A 271 8.00 14.48 2.52
C VAL A 271 7.74 12.98 2.69
N SER A 272 7.06 12.36 1.73
CA SER A 272 6.79 10.93 1.74
C SER A 272 8.07 10.11 1.76
N PHE A 273 9.03 10.45 0.90
CA PHE A 273 10.30 9.76 0.83
C PHE A 273 11.11 9.90 2.14
N ALA A 274 11.09 11.06 2.78
CA ALA A 274 11.72 11.26 4.08
C ALA A 274 11.09 10.39 5.18
N VAL A 275 9.76 10.26 5.21
CA VAL A 275 9.04 9.36 6.12
C VAL A 275 9.43 7.89 5.87
N LEU A 276 9.50 7.48 4.60
CA LEU A 276 9.89 6.11 4.25
C LEU A 276 11.37 5.84 4.57
N LEU A 277 12.27 6.79 4.35
CA LEU A 277 13.67 6.68 4.78
C LEU A 277 13.81 6.51 6.29
N TRP A 278 13.05 7.29 7.06
CA TRP A 278 13.03 7.15 8.51
C TRP A 278 12.49 5.77 8.92
N ALA A 279 11.44 5.28 8.29
CA ALA A 279 10.85 3.96 8.56
C ALA A 279 11.75 2.79 8.16
N ALA A 280 12.60 2.96 7.15
CA ALA A 280 13.52 1.94 6.66
C ALA A 280 14.74 1.69 7.56
N ARG A 281 15.11 2.65 8.41
CA ARG A 281 16.19 2.54 9.41
C ARG A 281 15.79 1.62 10.57
#